data_b30cf353d26d8653f878b78a275e5de0
#
_entry.id   b30cf353d26d8653f878b78a275e5de0
#
_cell.length_a   1.000
_cell.length_b   1.000
_cell.length_c   1.000
_cell.angle_alpha   90.00
_cell.angle_beta   90.00
_cell.angle_gamma   90.00
#
_symmetry.space_group_name_H-M   'P 1'
#
loop_
_entity.id
_entity.type
_entity.pdbx_description
1 polymer ?
#
loop_
_entity_poly.entity_id
_entity_poly.type
_entity_poly.pdbx_seq_one_letter_code
_entity_poly.pdbx_strand_id
1 'polypeptide(L)'
;MPSSSRFSLPLQVLAACLTGLLIPLCFTGPAVALPALGAELHGSAAALNWVVNAYILSYGSAMMVAGSLTDVLGRRRVWLAGLALFCAATLAIAVAPSVAWIAALRFVQGLGGAAAFAAAMSSLAPLFHGAARSRVMSVLGTTFGLGLAFGPLAAGAMLALARWPAIFYATAALGAIGMLLVWCNVPADPARGKGRLDWPGAISFSAALGLLTLGMLLAPEHGWRSGAVLLPVAASVLLFFIFIRIERRTAQPMLDLTLFRQRRFVAVQVLAASPAFLFIVLIVMLPGRFIGIDGMSALAAGRLMVALAAPLLLVPVLAALLSRWISAGALCAAGLLLAAAGLTWLAQVLGHGGTAALAGPLLLVGAGIGLPWGLMDGMALSVVDTGRAGMATGIFNTVRISADGVALALAGALLAGLIAAALARQLPADLPLLAAASRAALGDMQQATQLLGGHETLLRASYDAAFRQLLHGLALLAVALAALLPYLLRKKERRLGVEAVEHRDKDGDVVAGAGKGRCRVGHGHSGRAVAQVDKAEHGA
;
A
#
# COMPACT_ATOMS: atom_id res chain seq x y z
N MET A 1 28.00 -21.31 -21.75
CA MET A 1 27.10 -20.61 -20.78
C MET A 1 27.94 -20.25 -19.56
N PRO A 2 28.10 -18.97 -19.23
CA PRO A 2 29.03 -18.59 -18.15
C PRO A 2 28.43 -18.89 -16.78
N SER A 3 29.23 -19.52 -15.95
CA SER A 3 28.97 -20.05 -14.60
C SER A 3 28.85 -18.98 -13.49
N SER A 4 28.48 -17.74 -13.81
CA SER A 4 28.47 -16.62 -12.85
C SER A 4 27.12 -16.40 -12.14
N SER A 5 26.09 -17.25 -12.37
CA SER A 5 24.71 -16.94 -11.97
C SER A 5 24.35 -17.26 -10.51
N ARG A 6 25.13 -18.07 -9.80
CA ARG A 6 24.73 -18.51 -8.43
C ARG A 6 25.05 -17.51 -7.31
N PHE A 7 26.08 -16.67 -7.48
CA PHE A 7 26.43 -15.65 -6.47
C PHE A 7 25.61 -14.36 -6.58
N SER A 8 25.10 -14.03 -7.77
CA SER A 8 24.37 -12.81 -8.01
C SER A 8 22.91 -12.84 -7.53
N LEU A 9 22.26 -14.01 -7.47
CA LEU A 9 20.84 -14.15 -7.16
C LEU A 9 20.47 -13.69 -5.73
N PRO A 10 21.17 -14.10 -4.65
CA PRO A 10 20.93 -13.57 -3.32
C PRO A 10 21.12 -12.05 -3.24
N LEU A 11 22.13 -11.50 -3.95
CA LEU A 11 22.38 -10.06 -3.97
C LEU A 11 21.31 -9.28 -4.75
N GLN A 12 20.70 -9.87 -5.78
CA GLN A 12 19.53 -9.28 -6.46
C GLN A 12 18.31 -9.24 -5.53
N VAL A 13 18.07 -10.30 -4.76
CA VAL A 13 17.02 -10.33 -3.74
C VAL A 13 17.29 -9.29 -2.66
N LEU A 14 18.54 -9.19 -2.19
CA LEU A 14 18.93 -8.17 -1.20
C LEU A 14 18.72 -6.73 -1.74
N ALA A 15 19.09 -6.46 -2.99
CA ALA A 15 18.85 -5.16 -3.62
C ALA A 15 17.36 -4.82 -3.68
N ALA A 16 16.51 -5.79 -4.02
CA ALA A 16 15.06 -5.62 -4.02
C ALA A 16 14.51 -5.40 -2.61
N CYS A 17 15.01 -6.14 -1.62
CA CYS A 17 14.65 -5.97 -0.21
C CYS A 17 15.03 -4.57 0.31
N LEU A 18 16.24 -4.08 -0.01
CA LEU A 18 16.63 -2.71 0.34
C LEU A 18 15.74 -1.67 -0.36
N THR A 19 15.42 -1.88 -1.64
CA THR A 19 14.48 -1.00 -2.35
C THR A 19 13.10 -1.02 -1.68
N GLY A 20 12.61 -2.22 -1.30
CA GLY A 20 11.35 -2.38 -0.58
C GLY A 20 11.34 -1.75 0.81
N LEU A 21 12.48 -1.71 1.50
CA LEU A 21 12.66 -1.06 2.80
C LEU A 21 12.64 0.47 2.69
N LEU A 22 13.23 1.03 1.64
CA LEU A 22 13.31 2.49 1.43
C LEU A 22 11.94 3.14 1.35
N ILE A 23 10.96 2.47 0.72
CA ILE A 23 9.63 3.03 0.48
C ILE A 23 8.92 3.39 1.78
N PRO A 24 8.69 2.48 2.74
CA PRO A 24 8.02 2.80 3.99
C PRO A 24 8.85 3.73 4.89
N LEU A 25 10.18 3.67 4.84
CA LEU A 25 11.04 4.63 5.55
C LEU A 25 10.77 6.07 5.10
N CYS A 26 10.47 6.24 3.81
CA CYS A 26 10.16 7.57 3.25
C CYS A 26 8.78 8.11 3.60
N PHE A 27 7.81 7.30 4.06
CA PHE A 27 6.63 7.94 4.60
C PHE A 27 6.67 8.08 6.13
N THR A 28 7.27 7.16 6.83
CA THR A 28 7.27 7.17 8.29
C THR A 28 8.31 8.09 8.90
N GLY A 29 9.50 8.20 8.28
CA GLY A 29 10.57 9.08 8.74
C GLY A 29 10.17 10.57 8.73
N PRO A 30 9.77 11.14 7.60
CA PRO A 30 9.31 12.52 7.53
C PRO A 30 8.11 12.82 8.42
N ALA A 31 7.18 11.87 8.63
CA ALA A 31 6.06 12.05 9.54
C ALA A 31 6.51 12.33 10.98
N VAL A 32 7.57 11.65 11.45
CA VAL A 32 8.18 11.92 12.76
C VAL A 32 8.89 13.26 12.79
N ALA A 33 9.43 13.74 11.65
CA ALA A 33 10.17 15.00 11.54
C ALA A 33 9.28 16.24 11.35
N LEU A 34 7.96 16.08 11.06
CA LEU A 34 7.07 17.21 10.76
C LEU A 34 7.08 18.32 11.81
N PRO A 35 7.01 18.04 13.13
CA PRO A 35 7.07 19.10 14.14
C PRO A 35 8.39 19.85 14.12
N ALA A 36 9.52 19.16 13.92
CA ALA A 36 10.84 19.79 13.82
C ALA A 36 11.00 20.64 12.55
N LEU A 37 10.47 20.15 11.41
CA LEU A 37 10.44 20.90 10.16
C LEU A 37 9.57 22.16 10.27
N GLY A 38 8.41 22.05 10.91
CA GLY A 38 7.51 23.20 11.15
C GLY A 38 8.16 24.27 12.02
N ALA A 39 8.83 23.87 13.09
CA ALA A 39 9.52 24.79 14.00
C ALA A 39 10.73 25.48 13.36
N GLU A 40 11.50 24.78 12.52
CA GLU A 40 12.75 25.31 11.96
C GLU A 40 12.52 26.11 10.66
N LEU A 41 11.68 25.62 9.75
CA LEU A 41 11.50 26.21 8.42
C LEU A 41 10.25 27.08 8.30
N HIS A 42 9.48 27.24 9.36
CA HIS A 42 8.28 28.11 9.43
C HIS A 42 7.30 27.91 8.27
N GLY A 43 7.19 26.68 7.73
CA GLY A 43 6.31 26.35 6.62
C GLY A 43 4.81 26.45 7.00
N SER A 44 3.93 26.69 6.01
CA SER A 44 2.47 26.65 6.22
C SER A 44 2.01 25.23 6.57
N ALA A 45 0.83 25.08 7.21
CA ALA A 45 0.24 23.78 7.49
C ALA A 45 0.06 22.94 6.22
N ALA A 46 -0.36 23.59 5.11
CA ALA A 46 -0.47 22.95 3.80
C ALA A 46 0.89 22.44 3.30
N ALA A 47 1.95 23.24 3.38
CA ALA A 47 3.27 22.84 2.95
C ALA A 47 3.79 21.63 3.76
N LEU A 48 3.55 21.61 5.07
CA LEU A 48 3.90 20.46 5.95
C LEU A 48 3.10 19.21 5.59
N ASN A 49 1.81 19.32 5.29
CA ASN A 49 1.00 18.22 4.78
C ASN A 49 1.57 17.67 3.47
N TRP A 50 2.02 18.55 2.58
CA TRP A 50 2.63 18.16 1.32
C TRP A 50 3.96 17.41 1.49
N VAL A 51 4.70 17.60 2.57
CA VAL A 51 5.93 16.83 2.83
C VAL A 51 5.67 15.32 2.86
N VAL A 52 4.54 14.87 3.38
CA VAL A 52 4.17 13.46 3.40
C VAL A 52 3.38 13.07 2.15
N ASN A 53 2.33 13.84 1.84
CA ASN A 53 1.37 13.47 0.81
C ASN A 53 1.93 13.54 -0.62
N ALA A 54 2.85 14.47 -0.92
CA ALA A 54 3.47 14.59 -2.24
C ALA A 54 4.23 13.33 -2.65
N TYR A 55 4.95 12.71 -1.69
CA TYR A 55 5.63 11.45 -1.93
C TYR A 55 4.66 10.31 -2.21
N ILE A 56 3.67 10.12 -1.33
CA ILE A 56 2.71 9.01 -1.44
C ILE A 56 1.89 9.14 -2.73
N LEU A 57 1.47 10.37 -3.04
CA LEU A 57 0.73 10.69 -4.24
C LEU A 57 1.52 10.35 -5.51
N SER A 58 2.75 10.87 -5.64
CA SER A 58 3.57 10.63 -6.82
C SER A 58 4.00 9.17 -6.93
N TYR A 59 4.33 8.53 -5.80
CA TYR A 59 4.65 7.11 -5.74
C TYR A 59 3.47 6.25 -6.20
N GLY A 60 2.26 6.48 -5.66
CA GLY A 60 1.07 5.70 -6.00
C GLY A 60 0.62 5.91 -7.45
N SER A 61 0.57 7.18 -7.90
CA SER A 61 0.12 7.51 -9.26
C SER A 61 1.11 7.05 -10.35
N ALA A 62 2.41 7.08 -10.08
CA ALA A 62 3.44 6.67 -11.03
C ALA A 62 3.67 5.15 -11.07
N MET A 63 3.17 4.38 -10.10
CA MET A 63 3.47 2.95 -9.98
C MET A 63 3.06 2.13 -11.20
N MET A 64 1.89 2.45 -11.79
CA MET A 64 1.38 1.78 -12.99
C MET A 64 2.23 2.11 -14.22
N VAL A 65 2.59 3.38 -14.39
CA VAL A 65 3.49 3.86 -15.46
C VAL A 65 4.87 3.22 -15.32
N ALA A 66 5.41 3.21 -14.10
CA ALA A 66 6.72 2.63 -13.79
C ALA A 66 6.79 1.14 -14.15
N GLY A 67 5.73 0.38 -13.86
CA GLY A 67 5.61 -1.02 -14.26
C GLY A 67 5.73 -1.18 -15.77
N SER A 68 4.97 -0.40 -16.53
CA SER A 68 5.00 -0.45 -17.99
C SER A 68 6.34 0.03 -18.58
N LEU A 69 6.99 1.02 -17.96
CA LEU A 69 8.35 1.45 -18.35
C LEU A 69 9.38 0.33 -18.21
N THR A 70 9.24 -0.56 -17.23
CA THR A 70 10.15 -1.70 -17.06
C THR A 70 10.09 -2.68 -18.24
N ASP A 71 8.93 -2.82 -18.85
CA ASP A 71 8.73 -3.71 -20.00
C ASP A 71 9.30 -3.10 -21.30
N VAL A 72 9.27 -1.77 -21.44
CA VAL A 72 9.75 -1.05 -22.64
C VAL A 72 11.25 -0.73 -22.57
N LEU A 73 11.72 -0.16 -21.46
CA LEU A 73 13.10 0.33 -21.32
C LEU A 73 14.06 -0.71 -20.74
N GLY A 74 13.52 -1.81 -20.20
CA GLY A 74 14.28 -2.83 -19.48
C GLY A 74 14.36 -2.56 -17.97
N ARG A 75 14.27 -3.64 -17.21
CA ARG A 75 14.13 -3.61 -15.74
C ARG A 75 15.30 -2.95 -15.04
N ARG A 76 16.54 -3.35 -15.41
CA ARG A 76 17.77 -2.80 -14.80
C ARG A 76 17.89 -1.30 -15.01
N ARG A 77 17.60 -0.80 -16.21
CA ARG A 77 17.72 0.63 -16.53
C ARG A 77 16.72 1.45 -15.70
N VAL A 78 15.45 1.00 -15.65
CA VAL A 78 14.41 1.67 -14.87
C VAL A 78 14.72 1.63 -13.38
N TRP A 79 15.26 0.50 -12.87
CA TRP A 79 15.63 0.37 -11.46
C TRP A 79 16.75 1.34 -11.08
N LEU A 80 17.83 1.39 -11.87
CA LEU A 80 18.95 2.30 -11.62
C LEU A 80 18.55 3.77 -11.77
N ALA A 81 17.78 4.12 -12.80
CA ALA A 81 17.29 5.48 -12.99
C ALA A 81 16.35 5.90 -11.85
N GLY A 82 15.46 5.00 -11.41
CA GLY A 82 14.57 5.22 -10.28
C GLY A 82 15.33 5.46 -8.98
N LEU A 83 16.31 4.61 -8.65
CA LEU A 83 17.15 4.78 -7.45
C LEU A 83 18.01 6.04 -7.54
N ALA A 84 18.58 6.37 -8.70
CA ALA A 84 19.37 7.59 -8.89
C ALA A 84 18.52 8.84 -8.67
N LEU A 85 17.31 8.89 -9.27
CA LEU A 85 16.37 10.00 -9.07
C LEU A 85 15.92 10.10 -7.61
N PHE A 86 15.64 8.97 -6.98
CA PHE A 86 15.27 8.88 -5.56
C PHE A 86 16.39 9.41 -4.65
N CYS A 87 17.63 8.96 -4.83
CA CYS A 87 18.78 9.39 -4.03
C CYS A 87 19.08 10.88 -4.24
N ALA A 88 19.07 11.35 -5.49
CA ALA A 88 19.31 12.76 -5.81
C ALA A 88 18.25 13.67 -5.15
N ALA A 89 16.98 13.33 -5.28
CA ALA A 89 15.90 14.07 -4.61
C ALA A 89 16.03 14.02 -3.09
N THR A 90 16.39 12.86 -2.52
CA THR A 90 16.56 12.68 -1.07
C THR A 90 17.70 13.55 -0.52
N LEU A 91 18.84 13.62 -1.23
CA LEU A 91 19.96 14.49 -0.85
C LEU A 91 19.59 15.97 -0.98
N ALA A 92 18.86 16.33 -2.04
CA ALA A 92 18.38 17.70 -2.22
C ALA A 92 17.40 18.12 -1.11
N ILE A 93 16.56 17.22 -0.62
CA ILE A 93 15.68 17.47 0.53
C ILE A 93 16.49 17.81 1.78
N ALA A 94 17.59 17.11 2.04
CA ALA A 94 18.40 17.31 3.24
C ALA A 94 19.01 18.72 3.34
N VAL A 95 19.16 19.43 2.21
CA VAL A 95 19.71 20.79 2.11
C VAL A 95 18.68 21.82 1.66
N ALA A 96 17.39 21.46 1.64
CA ALA A 96 16.34 22.32 1.12
C ALA A 96 16.12 23.55 2.03
N PRO A 97 15.97 24.77 1.45
CA PRO A 97 15.86 26.00 2.23
C PRO A 97 14.45 26.26 2.77
N SER A 98 13.43 25.53 2.32
CA SER A 98 12.04 25.74 2.75
C SER A 98 11.21 24.47 2.65
N VAL A 99 10.10 24.41 3.41
CA VAL A 99 9.15 23.30 3.38
C VAL A 99 8.52 23.10 1.99
N ALA A 100 8.31 24.18 1.23
CA ALA A 100 7.76 24.10 -0.13
C ALA A 100 8.73 23.37 -1.09
N TRP A 101 10.04 23.66 -0.98
CA TRP A 101 11.06 22.93 -1.72
C TRP A 101 11.11 21.45 -1.32
N ILE A 102 11.03 21.16 -0.01
CA ILE A 102 10.95 19.78 0.48
C ILE A 102 9.74 19.08 -0.16
N ALA A 103 8.56 19.68 -0.14
CA ALA A 103 7.35 19.11 -0.71
C ALA A 103 7.49 18.83 -2.23
N ALA A 104 8.05 19.76 -2.99
CA ALA A 104 8.31 19.57 -4.42
C ALA A 104 9.30 18.42 -4.68
N LEU A 105 10.39 18.37 -3.91
CA LEU A 105 11.40 17.30 -4.01
C LEU A 105 10.85 15.94 -3.55
N ARG A 106 9.92 15.92 -2.59
CA ARG A 106 9.18 14.71 -2.17
C ARG A 106 8.35 14.12 -3.32
N PHE A 107 7.75 14.99 -4.14
CA PHE A 107 7.05 14.53 -5.35
C PHE A 107 8.03 13.84 -6.31
N VAL A 108 9.19 14.44 -6.58
CA VAL A 108 10.25 13.85 -7.43
C VAL A 108 10.77 12.53 -6.84
N GLN A 109 11.00 12.50 -5.52
CA GLN A 109 11.45 11.31 -4.79
C GLN A 109 10.45 10.16 -4.94
N GLY A 110 9.14 10.43 -4.87
CA GLY A 110 8.09 9.42 -5.05
C GLY A 110 8.08 8.81 -6.45
N LEU A 111 8.29 9.62 -7.51
CA LEU A 111 8.45 9.12 -8.88
C LEU A 111 9.65 8.15 -8.99
N GLY A 112 10.80 8.53 -8.40
CA GLY A 112 11.98 7.67 -8.34
C GLY A 112 11.72 6.38 -7.57
N GLY A 113 11.04 6.47 -6.43
CA GLY A 113 10.65 5.33 -5.60
C GLY A 113 9.73 4.35 -6.34
N ALA A 114 8.72 4.86 -7.06
CA ALA A 114 7.81 4.05 -7.86
C ALA A 114 8.55 3.29 -8.98
N ALA A 115 9.43 3.98 -9.71
CA ALA A 115 10.24 3.38 -10.75
C ALA A 115 11.15 2.27 -10.20
N ALA A 116 11.85 2.56 -9.08
CA ALA A 116 12.74 1.61 -8.45
C ALA A 116 12.00 0.37 -7.93
N PHE A 117 10.88 0.53 -7.24
CA PHE A 117 10.12 -0.58 -6.66
C PHE A 117 9.43 -1.44 -7.72
N ALA A 118 8.80 -0.81 -8.72
CA ALA A 118 8.20 -1.55 -9.84
C ALA A 118 9.25 -2.39 -10.59
N ALA A 119 10.43 -1.82 -10.83
CA ALA A 119 11.53 -2.52 -11.48
C ALA A 119 12.10 -3.66 -10.61
N ALA A 120 12.22 -3.46 -9.29
CA ALA A 120 12.64 -4.50 -8.34
C ALA A 120 11.68 -5.70 -8.38
N MET A 121 10.38 -5.46 -8.27
CA MET A 121 9.34 -6.49 -8.34
C MET A 121 9.37 -7.24 -9.69
N SER A 122 9.41 -6.49 -10.80
CA SER A 122 9.43 -7.05 -12.15
C SER A 122 10.71 -7.87 -12.42
N SER A 123 11.83 -7.50 -11.82
CA SER A 123 13.11 -8.21 -11.96
C SER A 123 13.10 -9.56 -11.27
N LEU A 124 12.49 -9.67 -10.08
CA LEU A 124 12.45 -10.92 -9.31
C LEU A 124 11.39 -11.90 -9.83
N ALA A 125 10.28 -11.42 -10.36
CA ALA A 125 9.14 -12.24 -10.73
C ALA A 125 9.47 -13.43 -11.66
N PRO A 126 10.32 -13.31 -12.71
CA PRO A 126 10.66 -14.41 -13.62
C PRO A 126 11.82 -15.30 -13.13
N LEU A 127 12.57 -14.87 -12.11
CA LEU A 127 13.72 -15.64 -11.60
C LEU A 127 13.28 -16.81 -10.70
N PHE A 128 12.06 -16.76 -10.21
CA PHE A 128 11.52 -17.73 -9.27
C PHE A 128 10.18 -18.28 -9.75
N HIS A 129 9.92 -19.57 -9.52
CA HIS A 129 8.68 -20.26 -9.89
C HIS A 129 8.08 -20.99 -8.68
N GLY A 130 6.77 -21.22 -8.70
CA GLY A 130 6.07 -21.97 -7.66
C GLY A 130 6.29 -21.44 -6.24
N ALA A 131 6.59 -22.33 -5.30
CA ALA A 131 6.79 -22.00 -3.89
C ALA A 131 8.01 -21.09 -3.63
N ALA A 132 9.03 -21.11 -4.48
CA ALA A 132 10.19 -20.23 -4.35
C ALA A 132 9.83 -18.78 -4.66
N ARG A 133 8.98 -18.54 -5.66
CA ARG A 133 8.45 -17.20 -5.98
C ARG A 133 7.64 -16.64 -4.81
N SER A 134 6.75 -17.44 -4.24
CA SER A 134 5.95 -17.04 -3.07
C SER A 134 6.84 -16.65 -1.89
N ARG A 135 7.87 -17.45 -1.59
CA ARG A 135 8.84 -17.14 -0.51
C ARG A 135 9.57 -15.82 -0.72
N VAL A 136 10.09 -15.57 -1.92
CA VAL A 136 10.82 -14.33 -2.23
C VAL A 136 9.91 -13.12 -2.14
N MET A 137 8.67 -13.21 -2.63
CA MET A 137 7.68 -12.14 -2.49
C MET A 137 7.30 -11.90 -1.02
N SER A 138 7.20 -12.96 -0.21
CA SER A 138 6.98 -12.83 1.24
C SER A 138 8.15 -12.14 1.94
N VAL A 139 9.40 -12.47 1.59
CA VAL A 139 10.59 -11.78 2.12
C VAL A 139 10.55 -10.29 1.77
N LEU A 140 10.21 -9.95 0.54
CA LEU A 140 10.08 -8.54 0.11
C LEU A 140 8.95 -7.82 0.88
N GLY A 141 7.81 -8.48 1.08
CA GLY A 141 6.72 -7.96 1.91
C GLY A 141 7.14 -7.76 3.38
N THR A 142 7.95 -8.68 3.92
CA THR A 142 8.50 -8.56 5.27
C THR A 142 9.45 -7.38 5.40
N THR A 143 10.30 -7.10 4.40
CA THR A 143 11.19 -5.92 4.43
C THR A 143 10.40 -4.61 4.36
N PHE A 144 9.30 -4.58 3.63
CA PHE A 144 8.38 -3.45 3.64
C PHE A 144 7.77 -3.26 5.05
N GLY A 145 7.31 -4.34 5.68
CA GLY A 145 6.82 -4.34 7.07
C GLY A 145 7.89 -3.88 8.08
N LEU A 146 9.15 -4.30 7.92
CA LEU A 146 10.27 -3.83 8.72
C LEU A 146 10.46 -2.31 8.62
N GLY A 147 10.37 -1.76 7.41
CA GLY A 147 10.45 -0.31 7.19
C GLY A 147 9.32 0.45 7.88
N LEU A 148 8.09 -0.08 7.84
CA LEU A 148 6.95 0.49 8.57
C LEU A 148 7.14 0.41 10.09
N ALA A 149 7.61 -0.73 10.59
CA ALA A 149 7.77 -0.96 12.04
C ALA A 149 8.90 -0.12 12.64
N PHE A 150 10.04 -0.10 12.00
CA PHE A 150 11.25 0.51 12.54
C PHE A 150 11.55 1.90 11.98
N GLY A 151 10.85 2.33 10.93
CA GLY A 151 11.02 3.66 10.33
C GLY A 151 10.84 4.80 11.32
N PRO A 152 9.72 4.87 12.07
CA PRO A 152 9.50 5.91 13.07
C PRO A 152 10.53 5.86 14.21
N LEU A 153 10.94 4.66 14.64
CA LEU A 153 11.97 4.49 15.66
C LEU A 153 13.34 4.98 15.18
N ALA A 154 13.73 4.60 13.97
CA ALA A 154 14.99 5.05 13.37
C ALA A 154 15.00 6.57 13.17
N ALA A 155 13.90 7.14 12.66
CA ALA A 155 13.76 8.58 12.51
C ALA A 155 13.80 9.30 13.87
N GLY A 156 13.12 8.77 14.88
CA GLY A 156 13.14 9.30 16.25
C GLY A 156 14.53 9.28 16.87
N ALA A 157 15.29 8.19 16.68
CA ALA A 157 16.67 8.08 17.12
C ALA A 157 17.58 9.09 16.41
N MET A 158 17.42 9.27 15.10
CA MET A 158 18.18 10.24 14.32
C MET A 158 17.88 11.68 14.75
N LEU A 159 16.62 12.00 15.05
CA LEU A 159 16.23 13.31 15.58
C LEU A 159 16.79 13.56 16.99
N ALA A 160 16.92 12.53 17.82
CA ALA A 160 17.52 12.65 19.14
C ALA A 160 19.04 12.86 19.11
N LEU A 161 19.74 12.32 18.11
CA LEU A 161 21.20 12.39 17.97
C LEU A 161 21.66 13.54 17.05
N ALA A 162 20.82 13.95 16.12
CA ALA A 162 21.14 14.93 15.09
C ALA A 162 19.89 15.72 14.71
N ARG A 163 20.01 16.58 13.70
CA ARG A 163 18.87 17.34 13.13
C ARG A 163 18.10 16.51 12.11
N TRP A 164 16.90 16.99 11.71
CA TRP A 164 16.03 16.33 10.74
C TRP A 164 16.70 15.93 9.39
N PRO A 165 17.72 16.65 8.84
CA PRO A 165 18.41 16.23 7.61
C PRO A 165 19.08 14.85 7.70
N ALA A 166 19.45 14.41 8.91
CA ALA A 166 20.09 13.11 9.11
C ALA A 166 19.21 11.93 8.64
N ILE A 167 17.89 12.05 8.76
CA ILE A 167 16.93 11.06 8.26
C ILE A 167 17.07 10.87 6.75
N PHE A 168 17.21 11.98 6.02
CA PHE A 168 17.32 11.95 4.56
C PHE A 168 18.73 11.50 4.12
N TYR A 169 19.78 11.89 4.80
CA TYR A 169 21.14 11.39 4.52
C TYR A 169 21.24 9.87 4.72
N ALA A 170 20.69 9.33 5.80
CA ALA A 170 20.67 7.89 6.04
C ALA A 170 19.86 7.14 4.98
N THR A 171 18.71 7.69 4.60
CA THR A 171 17.86 7.11 3.54
C THR A 171 18.57 7.13 2.18
N ALA A 172 19.26 8.22 1.85
CA ALA A 172 20.05 8.32 0.61
C ALA A 172 21.23 7.33 0.60
N ALA A 173 21.90 7.14 1.74
CA ALA A 173 22.98 6.16 1.86
C ALA A 173 22.47 4.72 1.62
N LEU A 174 21.34 4.33 2.21
CA LEU A 174 20.71 3.04 1.94
C LEU A 174 20.30 2.90 0.46
N GLY A 175 19.77 3.95 -0.14
CA GLY A 175 19.44 3.99 -1.57
C GLY A 175 20.67 3.81 -2.46
N ALA A 176 21.79 4.45 -2.12
CA ALA A 176 23.06 4.32 -2.84
C ALA A 176 23.62 2.89 -2.73
N ILE A 177 23.54 2.25 -1.56
CA ILE A 177 23.90 0.84 -1.39
C ILE A 177 23.02 -0.05 -2.28
N GLY A 178 21.69 0.17 -2.28
CA GLY A 178 20.77 -0.54 -3.17
C GLY A 178 21.11 -0.34 -4.65
N MET A 179 21.44 0.88 -5.06
CA MET A 179 21.85 1.21 -6.42
C MET A 179 23.15 0.50 -6.83
N LEU A 180 24.14 0.46 -5.94
CA LEU A 180 25.40 -0.27 -6.16
C LEU A 180 25.15 -1.78 -6.33
N LEU A 181 24.32 -2.37 -5.49
CA LEU A 181 23.95 -3.79 -5.61
C LEU A 181 23.25 -4.09 -6.94
N VAL A 182 22.33 -3.23 -7.38
CA VAL A 182 21.68 -3.36 -8.70
C VAL A 182 22.70 -3.24 -9.83
N TRP A 183 23.59 -2.23 -9.75
CA TRP A 183 24.61 -2.00 -10.76
C TRP A 183 25.52 -3.22 -10.95
N CYS A 184 25.97 -3.82 -9.85
CA CYS A 184 26.93 -4.94 -9.88
C CYS A 184 26.27 -6.31 -10.17
N ASN A 185 25.01 -6.52 -9.76
CA ASN A 185 24.46 -7.89 -9.71
C ASN A 185 23.24 -8.12 -10.61
N VAL A 186 22.56 -7.07 -11.10
CA VAL A 186 21.40 -7.23 -11.99
C VAL A 186 21.88 -7.20 -13.44
N PRO A 187 21.68 -8.30 -14.21
CA PRO A 187 22.08 -8.33 -15.60
C PRO A 187 21.29 -7.29 -16.42
N ALA A 188 21.94 -6.77 -17.47
CA ALA A 188 21.25 -5.92 -18.42
C ALA A 188 20.23 -6.76 -19.21
N ASP A 189 18.94 -6.46 -19.03
CA ASP A 189 17.92 -7.05 -19.89
C ASP A 189 18.06 -6.49 -21.30
N PRO A 190 18.03 -7.35 -22.35
CA PRO A 190 17.78 -6.85 -23.68
C PRO A 190 16.42 -6.15 -23.65
N ALA A 191 16.38 -4.93 -24.19
CA ALA A 191 15.12 -4.20 -24.31
C ALA A 191 14.10 -5.12 -25.04
N ARG A 192 13.12 -5.63 -24.32
CA ARG A 192 12.04 -6.45 -24.89
C ARG A 192 11.07 -5.49 -25.59
N GLY A 193 11.57 -4.89 -26.66
CA GLY A 193 10.88 -3.86 -27.39
C GLY A 193 9.70 -4.40 -28.17
N LYS A 194 8.64 -3.75 -28.11
CA LYS A 194 7.47 -3.48 -28.97
C LYS A 194 6.15 -3.40 -28.22
N GLY A 195 6.14 -3.46 -26.86
CA GLY A 195 4.96 -3.04 -26.11
C GLY A 195 4.76 -1.53 -26.32
N ARG A 196 3.65 -1.13 -26.90
CA ARG A 196 3.26 0.29 -26.91
C ARG A 196 2.74 0.63 -25.51
N LEU A 197 3.43 1.57 -24.85
CA LEU A 197 2.96 2.11 -23.59
C LEU A 197 1.67 2.90 -23.84
N ASP A 198 0.63 2.63 -23.08
CA ASP A 198 -0.58 3.46 -23.07
C ASP A 198 -0.32 4.75 -22.28
N TRP A 199 0.45 5.67 -22.90
CA TRP A 199 0.74 6.98 -22.29
C TRP A 199 -0.52 7.78 -21.97
N PRO A 200 -1.55 7.84 -22.85
CA PRO A 200 -2.78 8.56 -22.54
C PRO A 200 -3.50 8.00 -21.32
N GLY A 201 -3.63 6.68 -21.20
CA GLY A 201 -4.22 6.03 -20.01
C GLY A 201 -3.41 6.30 -18.74
N ALA A 202 -2.09 6.14 -18.80
CA ALA A 202 -1.19 6.35 -17.69
C ALA A 202 -1.22 7.81 -17.17
N ILE A 203 -1.13 8.79 -18.07
CA ILE A 203 -1.14 10.22 -17.70
C ILE A 203 -2.50 10.63 -17.16
N SER A 204 -3.60 10.22 -17.81
CA SER A 204 -4.95 10.58 -17.36
C SER A 204 -5.27 9.99 -15.98
N PHE A 205 -4.89 8.74 -15.71
CA PHE A 205 -5.05 8.11 -14.41
C PHE A 205 -4.22 8.83 -13.33
N SER A 206 -2.94 9.05 -13.58
CA SER A 206 -2.04 9.71 -12.62
C SER A 206 -2.47 11.14 -12.31
N ALA A 207 -2.88 11.89 -13.34
CA ALA A 207 -3.40 13.25 -13.18
C ALA A 207 -4.74 13.28 -12.43
N ALA A 208 -5.65 12.34 -12.73
CA ALA A 208 -6.92 12.22 -12.04
C ALA A 208 -6.72 11.99 -10.53
N LEU A 209 -5.86 11.02 -10.18
CA LEU A 209 -5.56 10.71 -8.79
C LEU A 209 -4.86 11.88 -8.09
N GLY A 210 -3.94 12.55 -8.81
CA GLY A 210 -3.23 13.73 -8.32
C GLY A 210 -4.17 14.87 -7.98
N LEU A 211 -5.09 15.19 -8.88
CA LEU A 211 -6.07 16.25 -8.66
C LEU A 211 -7.09 15.92 -7.57
N LEU A 212 -7.48 14.64 -7.42
CA LEU A 212 -8.33 14.21 -6.32
C LEU A 212 -7.67 14.47 -4.97
N THR A 213 -6.43 14.03 -4.83
CA THR A 213 -5.66 14.21 -3.59
C THR A 213 -5.38 15.68 -3.32
N LEU A 214 -5.07 16.47 -4.36
CA LEU A 214 -4.90 17.93 -4.25
C LEU A 214 -6.16 18.61 -3.70
N GLY A 215 -7.32 18.29 -4.27
CA GLY A 215 -8.58 18.84 -3.80
C GLY A 215 -8.88 18.51 -2.33
N MET A 216 -8.65 17.26 -1.93
CA MET A 216 -8.81 16.82 -0.54
C MET A 216 -7.83 17.53 0.41
N LEU A 217 -6.59 17.75 -0.03
CA LEU A 217 -5.57 18.40 0.78
C LEU A 217 -5.82 19.90 0.97
N LEU A 218 -6.43 20.56 0.01
CA LEU A 218 -6.79 21.98 0.09
C LEU A 218 -8.07 22.22 0.92
N ALA A 219 -8.90 21.20 1.14
CA ALA A 219 -10.19 21.33 1.82
C ALA A 219 -10.10 21.90 3.25
N PRO A 220 -9.12 21.56 4.11
CA PRO A 220 -9.01 22.12 5.45
C PRO A 220 -8.72 23.62 5.46
N GLU A 221 -7.97 24.15 4.49
CA GLU A 221 -7.58 25.57 4.43
C GLU A 221 -8.64 26.44 3.75
N HIS A 222 -9.24 25.95 2.67
CA HIS A 222 -10.11 26.74 1.80
C HIS A 222 -11.59 26.43 2.01
N GLY A 223 -11.91 25.37 2.77
CA GLY A 223 -13.28 24.87 2.93
C GLY A 223 -13.76 24.00 1.76
N TRP A 224 -14.56 23.00 2.05
CA TRP A 224 -15.06 21.99 1.08
C TRP A 224 -15.84 22.57 -0.10
N ARG A 225 -16.42 23.76 0.05
CA ARG A 225 -17.24 24.43 -1.00
C ARG A 225 -16.47 25.46 -1.82
N SER A 226 -15.18 25.66 -1.54
CA SER A 226 -14.37 26.63 -2.29
C SER A 226 -14.02 26.14 -3.69
N GLY A 227 -13.86 27.08 -4.63
CA GLY A 227 -13.39 26.77 -5.97
C GLY A 227 -12.02 26.07 -5.98
N ALA A 228 -11.14 26.40 -5.03
CA ALA A 228 -9.83 25.78 -4.89
C ALA A 228 -9.92 24.26 -4.63
N VAL A 229 -11.00 23.78 -4.01
CA VAL A 229 -11.27 22.36 -3.74
C VAL A 229 -12.12 21.74 -4.85
N LEU A 230 -13.20 22.41 -5.25
CA LEU A 230 -14.15 21.84 -6.20
C LEU A 230 -13.57 21.70 -7.62
N LEU A 231 -12.72 22.64 -8.07
CA LEU A 231 -12.12 22.60 -9.40
C LEU A 231 -11.20 21.38 -9.58
N PRO A 232 -10.20 21.09 -8.71
CA PRO A 232 -9.37 19.90 -8.87
C PRO A 232 -10.17 18.61 -8.68
N VAL A 233 -11.18 18.56 -7.81
CA VAL A 233 -12.06 17.39 -7.67
C VAL A 233 -12.89 17.18 -8.94
N ALA A 234 -13.49 18.19 -9.50
CA ALA A 234 -14.25 18.10 -10.74
C ALA A 234 -13.35 17.69 -11.93
N ALA A 235 -12.15 18.30 -12.03
CA ALA A 235 -11.16 17.93 -13.03
C ALA A 235 -10.69 16.47 -12.88
N SER A 236 -10.51 16.01 -11.64
CA SER A 236 -10.22 14.60 -11.34
C SER A 236 -11.31 13.68 -11.88
N VAL A 237 -12.57 13.96 -11.57
CA VAL A 237 -13.71 13.16 -12.05
C VAL A 237 -13.74 13.14 -13.59
N LEU A 238 -13.54 14.29 -14.24
CA LEU A 238 -13.48 14.38 -15.70
C LEU A 238 -12.34 13.51 -16.26
N LEU A 239 -11.15 13.60 -15.66
CA LEU A 239 -10.00 12.78 -16.09
C LEU A 239 -10.20 11.28 -15.86
N PHE A 240 -10.92 10.87 -14.79
CA PHE A 240 -11.32 9.48 -14.63
C PHE A 240 -12.27 9.01 -15.72
N PHE A 241 -13.22 9.85 -16.15
CA PHE A 241 -14.06 9.53 -17.31
C PHE A 241 -13.26 9.42 -18.60
N ILE A 242 -12.32 10.34 -18.84
CA ILE A 242 -11.40 10.29 -19.99
C ILE A 242 -10.56 9.02 -19.95
N PHE A 243 -9.99 8.68 -18.78
CA PHE A 243 -9.24 7.44 -18.56
C PHE A 243 -10.07 6.20 -18.93
N ILE A 244 -11.29 6.08 -18.38
CA ILE A 244 -12.20 4.97 -18.68
C ILE A 244 -12.50 4.89 -20.18
N ARG A 245 -12.65 6.04 -20.86
CA ARG A 245 -12.90 6.08 -22.31
C ARG A 245 -11.68 5.64 -23.12
N ILE A 246 -10.48 6.02 -22.69
CA ILE A 246 -9.21 5.59 -23.30
C ILE A 246 -9.06 4.08 -23.16
N GLU A 247 -9.16 3.55 -21.93
CA GLU A 247 -9.01 2.12 -21.64
C GLU A 247 -10.01 1.24 -22.42
N ARG A 248 -11.23 1.72 -22.64
CA ARG A 248 -12.24 1.01 -23.45
C ARG A 248 -11.92 0.97 -24.94
N ARG A 249 -11.05 1.86 -25.44
CA ARG A 249 -10.70 1.97 -26.87
C ARG A 249 -9.32 1.43 -27.18
N THR A 250 -8.47 1.26 -26.17
CA THR A 250 -7.10 0.77 -26.33
C THR A 250 -7.11 -0.74 -26.56
N ALA A 251 -6.41 -1.20 -27.58
CA ALA A 251 -6.33 -2.64 -27.92
C ALA A 251 -5.61 -3.47 -26.86
N GLN A 252 -4.67 -2.85 -26.14
CA GLN A 252 -3.97 -3.45 -24.99
C GLN A 252 -4.11 -2.51 -23.78
N PRO A 253 -5.27 -2.52 -23.10
CA PRO A 253 -5.52 -1.63 -21.98
C PRO A 253 -4.62 -1.99 -20.80
N MET A 254 -4.15 -0.96 -20.06
CA MET A 254 -3.43 -1.15 -18.80
C MET A 254 -4.35 -1.68 -17.71
N LEU A 255 -5.64 -1.33 -17.79
CA LEU A 255 -6.68 -1.69 -16.84
C LEU A 255 -7.86 -2.38 -17.54
N ASP A 256 -7.99 -3.70 -17.41
CA ASP A 256 -9.18 -4.38 -17.88
C ASP A 256 -10.40 -4.09 -16.97
N LEU A 257 -11.21 -3.14 -17.40
CA LEU A 257 -12.41 -2.72 -16.66
C LEU A 257 -13.43 -3.85 -16.48
N THR A 258 -13.36 -4.92 -17.28
CA THR A 258 -14.27 -6.07 -17.14
C THR A 258 -14.05 -6.83 -15.84
N LEU A 259 -12.83 -6.77 -15.26
CA LEU A 259 -12.51 -7.37 -13.97
C LEU A 259 -13.35 -6.78 -12.83
N PHE A 260 -13.70 -5.49 -12.91
CA PHE A 260 -14.53 -4.82 -11.89
C PHE A 260 -16.00 -5.28 -11.90
N ARG A 261 -16.44 -6.01 -12.93
CA ARG A 261 -17.77 -6.68 -12.92
C ARG A 261 -17.79 -7.92 -12.02
N GLN A 262 -16.62 -8.44 -11.65
CA GLN A 262 -16.50 -9.60 -10.78
C GLN A 262 -16.49 -9.15 -9.31
N ARG A 263 -17.51 -9.50 -8.54
CA ARG A 263 -17.65 -9.12 -7.12
C ARG A 263 -16.42 -9.47 -6.28
N ARG A 264 -15.80 -10.62 -6.55
CA ARG A 264 -14.60 -11.07 -5.85
C ARG A 264 -13.40 -10.19 -6.15
N PHE A 265 -13.24 -9.76 -7.40
CA PHE A 265 -12.16 -8.84 -7.77
C PHE A 265 -12.32 -7.51 -7.04
N VAL A 266 -13.55 -6.96 -7.02
CA VAL A 266 -13.87 -5.73 -6.27
C VAL A 266 -13.61 -5.89 -4.77
N ALA A 267 -14.00 -7.05 -4.19
CA ALA A 267 -13.73 -7.35 -2.78
C ALA A 267 -12.25 -7.30 -2.43
N VAL A 268 -11.40 -7.83 -3.32
CA VAL A 268 -9.94 -7.80 -3.14
C VAL A 268 -9.39 -6.39 -3.26
N GLN A 269 -9.93 -5.54 -4.16
CA GLN A 269 -9.52 -4.12 -4.24
C GLN A 269 -9.93 -3.33 -3.00
N VAL A 270 -11.16 -3.55 -2.48
CA VAL A 270 -11.61 -2.95 -1.22
C VAL A 270 -10.72 -3.40 -0.05
N LEU A 271 -10.36 -4.68 -0.01
CA LEU A 271 -9.43 -5.22 0.98
C LEU A 271 -8.04 -4.59 0.86
N ALA A 272 -7.55 -4.38 -0.38
CA ALA A 272 -6.26 -3.73 -0.65
C ALA A 272 -6.20 -2.29 -0.13
N ALA A 273 -7.32 -1.57 -0.20
CA ALA A 273 -7.41 -0.19 0.30
C ALA A 273 -7.59 -0.10 1.83
N SER A 274 -8.03 -1.16 2.51
CA SER A 274 -8.34 -1.11 3.95
C SER A 274 -7.15 -0.74 4.85
N PRO A 275 -5.90 -1.21 4.64
CA PRO A 275 -4.76 -0.83 5.45
C PRO A 275 -4.43 0.67 5.36
N ALA A 276 -4.74 1.32 4.24
CA ALA A 276 -4.53 2.75 4.07
C ALA A 276 -5.26 3.55 5.16
N PHE A 277 -6.53 3.26 5.38
CA PHE A 277 -7.36 3.94 6.37
C PHE A 277 -7.08 3.48 7.81
N LEU A 278 -6.84 2.19 8.01
CA LEU A 278 -6.79 1.61 9.36
C LEU A 278 -5.38 1.52 9.94
N PHE A 279 -4.34 1.64 9.12
CA PHE A 279 -2.96 1.51 9.56
C PHE A 279 -2.07 2.68 9.11
N ILE A 280 -2.07 3.03 7.80
CA ILE A 280 -1.19 4.10 7.28
C ILE A 280 -1.59 5.46 7.88
N VAL A 281 -2.86 5.74 8.05
CA VAL A 281 -3.33 6.94 8.75
C VAL A 281 -2.74 7.02 10.16
N LEU A 282 -2.75 5.92 10.92
CA LEU A 282 -2.20 5.90 12.28
C LEU A 282 -0.68 6.04 12.29
N ILE A 283 0.04 5.29 11.43
CA ILE A 283 1.51 5.30 11.43
C ILE A 283 2.07 6.68 11.07
N VAL A 284 1.30 7.49 10.33
CA VAL A 284 1.68 8.85 9.94
C VAL A 284 1.20 9.90 10.96
N MET A 285 -0.05 9.78 11.46
CA MET A 285 -0.63 10.84 12.31
C MET A 285 -0.27 10.69 13.80
N LEU A 286 -0.09 9.46 14.31
CA LEU A 286 0.23 9.27 15.74
C LEU A 286 1.57 9.88 16.17
N PRO A 287 2.67 9.82 15.39
CA PRO A 287 3.91 10.50 15.77
C PRO A 287 3.72 12.01 15.99
N GLY A 288 2.97 12.68 15.09
CA GLY A 288 2.64 14.09 15.23
C GLY A 288 1.85 14.39 16.51
N ARG A 289 0.89 13.51 16.83
CA ARG A 289 0.15 13.61 18.11
C ARG A 289 1.06 13.42 19.31
N PHE A 290 1.81 12.32 19.36
CA PHE A 290 2.65 11.99 20.54
C PHE A 290 3.73 13.04 20.80
N ILE A 291 4.34 13.57 19.75
CA ILE A 291 5.40 14.58 19.86
C ILE A 291 4.79 15.97 20.08
N GLY A 292 3.85 16.37 19.23
CA GLY A 292 3.34 17.74 19.21
C GLY A 292 2.28 18.04 20.27
N ILE A 293 1.44 17.05 20.65
CA ILE A 293 0.33 17.24 21.59
C ILE A 293 0.69 16.68 22.97
N ASP A 294 1.16 15.44 23.01
CA ASP A 294 1.45 14.73 24.26
C ASP A 294 2.86 15.07 24.81
N GLY A 295 3.68 15.84 24.06
CA GLY A 295 5.00 16.28 24.48
C GLY A 295 6.06 15.19 24.60
N MET A 296 5.84 14.03 23.96
CA MET A 296 6.78 12.92 24.01
C MET A 296 8.03 13.21 23.18
N SER A 297 9.18 12.65 23.62
CA SER A 297 10.36 12.67 22.76
C SER A 297 10.12 11.86 21.48
N ALA A 298 10.78 12.25 20.37
CA ALA A 298 10.69 11.54 19.10
C ALA A 298 11.07 10.05 19.21
N LEU A 299 12.02 9.73 20.10
CA LEU A 299 12.41 8.34 20.39
C LEU A 299 11.30 7.55 21.13
N ALA A 300 10.63 8.19 22.10
CA ALA A 300 9.51 7.54 22.82
C ALA A 300 8.33 7.30 21.88
N ALA A 301 7.97 8.28 21.06
CA ALA A 301 6.96 8.13 20.01
C ALA A 301 7.33 7.01 19.04
N GLY A 302 8.59 6.95 18.58
CA GLY A 302 9.09 5.88 17.70
C GLY A 302 8.97 4.49 18.32
N ARG A 303 9.25 4.34 19.63
CA ARG A 303 9.08 3.05 20.34
C ARG A 303 7.62 2.61 20.36
N LEU A 304 6.68 3.53 20.55
CA LEU A 304 5.24 3.21 20.47
C LEU A 304 4.82 2.79 19.06
N MET A 305 5.39 3.39 18.02
CA MET A 305 5.11 2.97 16.64
C MET A 305 5.58 1.54 16.34
N VAL A 306 6.61 1.06 17.01
CA VAL A 306 6.99 -0.36 16.94
C VAL A 306 5.85 -1.26 17.43
N ALA A 307 5.14 -0.90 18.51
CA ALA A 307 4.00 -1.68 18.98
C ALA A 307 2.90 -1.80 17.90
N LEU A 308 2.64 -0.73 17.14
CA LEU A 308 1.67 -0.76 16.04
C LEU A 308 2.13 -1.64 14.88
N ALA A 309 3.41 -1.60 14.52
CA ALA A 309 3.91 -2.19 13.27
C ALA A 309 4.58 -3.56 13.46
N ALA A 310 5.09 -3.89 14.65
CA ALA A 310 5.74 -5.19 14.91
C ALA A 310 4.87 -6.42 14.63
N PRO A 311 3.54 -6.41 14.91
CA PRO A 311 2.70 -7.55 14.54
C PRO A 311 2.73 -7.88 13.05
N LEU A 312 2.97 -6.90 12.16
CA LEU A 312 3.10 -7.14 10.71
C LEU A 312 4.27 -8.04 10.32
N LEU A 313 5.21 -8.30 11.23
CA LEU A 313 6.32 -9.24 10.98
C LEU A 313 5.89 -10.69 11.14
N LEU A 314 4.99 -10.97 12.09
CA LEU A 314 4.61 -12.33 12.48
C LEU A 314 3.20 -12.70 12.02
N VAL A 315 2.24 -11.79 12.17
CA VAL A 315 0.82 -12.08 11.93
C VAL A 315 0.52 -12.47 10.48
N PRO A 316 1.15 -11.91 9.42
CA PRO A 316 0.96 -12.38 8.05
C PRO A 316 1.34 -13.84 7.84
N VAL A 317 2.42 -14.30 8.50
CA VAL A 317 2.84 -15.70 8.46
C VAL A 317 1.82 -16.59 9.18
N LEU A 318 1.35 -16.16 10.34
CA LEU A 318 0.28 -16.86 11.09
C LEU A 318 -1.01 -16.92 10.27
N ALA A 319 -1.39 -15.83 9.59
CA ALA A 319 -2.55 -15.78 8.71
C ALA A 319 -2.44 -16.81 7.58
N ALA A 320 -1.26 -16.91 6.94
CA ALA A 320 -0.99 -17.90 5.91
C ALA A 320 -1.09 -19.35 6.44
N LEU A 321 -0.64 -19.61 7.68
CA LEU A 321 -0.78 -20.91 8.31
C LEU A 321 -2.25 -21.22 8.66
N LEU A 322 -2.97 -20.27 9.25
CA LEU A 322 -4.37 -20.42 9.63
C LEU A 322 -5.30 -20.55 8.43
N SER A 323 -4.92 -20.04 7.26
CA SER A 323 -5.71 -20.14 6.03
C SER A 323 -5.88 -21.58 5.52
N ARG A 324 -5.15 -22.56 6.11
CA ARG A 324 -5.33 -24.00 5.84
C ARG A 324 -6.61 -24.55 6.49
N TRP A 325 -7.07 -23.94 7.58
CA TRP A 325 -8.25 -24.38 8.34
C TRP A 325 -9.42 -23.40 8.27
N ILE A 326 -9.14 -22.13 8.11
CA ILE A 326 -10.12 -21.04 8.12
C ILE A 326 -10.10 -20.34 6.77
N SER A 327 -11.28 -20.03 6.22
CA SER A 327 -11.36 -19.33 4.94
C SER A 327 -10.68 -17.95 5.01
N ALA A 328 -9.97 -17.57 3.93
CA ALA A 328 -9.28 -16.27 3.87
C ALA A 328 -10.22 -15.09 4.13
N GLY A 329 -11.46 -15.15 3.66
CA GLY A 329 -12.47 -14.13 3.91
C GLY A 329 -12.83 -13.99 5.39
N ALA A 330 -12.96 -15.11 6.13
CA ALA A 330 -13.24 -15.10 7.56
C ALA A 330 -12.05 -14.56 8.37
N LEU A 331 -10.81 -14.94 8.01
CA LEU A 331 -9.59 -14.41 8.62
C LEU A 331 -9.44 -12.90 8.40
N CYS A 332 -9.72 -12.42 7.19
CA CYS A 332 -9.70 -10.98 6.91
C CYS A 332 -10.77 -10.23 7.71
N ALA A 333 -11.99 -10.77 7.80
CA ALA A 333 -13.05 -10.17 8.61
C ALA A 333 -12.70 -10.15 10.10
N ALA A 334 -12.18 -11.26 10.65
CA ALA A 334 -11.71 -11.33 12.03
C ALA A 334 -10.58 -10.31 12.30
N GLY A 335 -9.63 -10.16 11.37
CA GLY A 335 -8.57 -9.16 11.46
C GLY A 335 -9.12 -7.73 11.51
N LEU A 336 -10.07 -7.39 10.65
CA LEU A 336 -10.70 -6.07 10.64
C LEU A 336 -11.50 -5.79 11.92
N LEU A 337 -12.20 -6.79 12.49
CA LEU A 337 -12.87 -6.65 13.78
C LEU A 337 -11.87 -6.48 14.92
N LEU A 338 -10.74 -7.18 14.89
CA LEU A 338 -9.66 -7.01 15.85
C LEU A 338 -9.06 -5.60 15.77
N ALA A 339 -8.85 -5.08 14.57
CA ALA A 339 -8.42 -3.70 14.35
C ALA A 339 -9.45 -2.69 14.87
N ALA A 340 -10.74 -2.91 14.66
CA ALA A 340 -11.82 -2.07 15.18
C ALA A 340 -11.81 -2.05 16.73
N ALA A 341 -11.65 -3.20 17.36
CA ALA A 341 -11.52 -3.30 18.82
C ALA A 341 -10.28 -2.55 19.34
N GLY A 342 -9.14 -2.68 18.64
CA GLY A 342 -7.92 -1.94 18.97
C GLY A 342 -8.08 -0.42 18.82
N LEU A 343 -8.74 0.04 17.77
CA LEU A 343 -9.03 1.46 17.53
C LEU A 343 -9.96 2.05 18.61
N THR A 344 -11.01 1.33 19.00
CA THR A 344 -11.93 1.76 20.08
C THR A 344 -11.22 1.78 21.43
N TRP A 345 -10.39 0.79 21.71
CA TRP A 345 -9.57 0.76 22.93
C TRP A 345 -8.56 1.92 22.93
N LEU A 346 -7.87 2.17 21.81
CA LEU A 346 -6.96 3.31 21.67
C LEU A 346 -7.68 4.63 21.96
N ALA A 347 -8.90 4.82 21.43
CA ALA A 347 -9.70 6.02 21.67
C ALA A 347 -10.05 6.23 23.15
N GLN A 348 -10.21 5.17 23.93
CA GLN A 348 -10.52 5.25 25.37
C GLN A 348 -9.29 5.58 26.22
N VAL A 349 -8.12 5.03 25.87
CA VAL A 349 -6.88 5.20 26.66
C VAL A 349 -6.17 6.50 26.32
N LEU A 350 -6.39 7.02 25.11
CA LEU A 350 -5.72 8.21 24.60
C LEU A 350 -6.09 9.45 25.45
N GLY A 351 -5.08 10.14 25.99
CA GLY A 351 -5.23 11.31 26.86
C GLY A 351 -5.45 10.99 28.34
N HIS A 352 -5.67 9.73 28.75
CA HIS A 352 -5.94 9.35 30.14
C HIS A 352 -4.94 8.34 30.71
N GLY A 353 -4.14 7.68 29.88
CA GLY A 353 -3.20 6.63 30.27
C GLY A 353 -1.74 7.03 30.08
N GLY A 354 -0.83 6.43 30.87
CA GLY A 354 0.60 6.54 30.62
C GLY A 354 1.00 5.85 29.31
N THR A 355 2.22 6.12 28.83
CA THR A 355 2.77 5.57 27.57
C THR A 355 2.64 4.05 27.45
N ALA A 356 2.76 3.32 28.56
CA ALA A 356 2.61 1.85 28.57
C ALA A 356 1.20 1.38 28.20
N ALA A 357 0.16 2.15 28.56
CA ALA A 357 -1.23 1.80 28.28
C ALA A 357 -1.56 1.88 26.78
N LEU A 358 -0.81 2.65 25.99
CA LEU A 358 -1.00 2.79 24.57
C LEU A 358 -0.47 1.59 23.77
N ALA A 359 0.48 0.82 24.32
CA ALA A 359 1.11 -0.29 23.59
C ALA A 359 0.11 -1.42 23.27
N GLY A 360 -0.78 -1.76 24.21
CA GLY A 360 -1.78 -2.82 24.03
C GLY A 360 -2.71 -2.58 22.86
N PRO A 361 -3.45 -1.45 22.80
CA PRO A 361 -4.32 -1.16 21.66
C PRO A 361 -3.57 -1.03 20.32
N LEU A 362 -2.34 -0.48 20.33
CA LEU A 362 -1.53 -0.41 19.11
C LEU A 362 -1.13 -1.79 18.59
N LEU A 363 -0.70 -2.71 19.46
CA LEU A 363 -0.45 -4.11 19.12
C LEU A 363 -1.70 -4.78 18.53
N LEU A 364 -2.86 -4.50 19.12
CA LEU A 364 -4.12 -5.08 18.67
C LEU A 364 -4.52 -4.60 17.27
N VAL A 365 -4.36 -3.30 16.98
CA VAL A 365 -4.57 -2.74 15.63
C VAL A 365 -3.61 -3.37 14.64
N GLY A 366 -2.31 -3.41 14.97
CA GLY A 366 -1.29 -4.01 14.10
C GLY A 366 -1.54 -5.48 13.81
N ALA A 367 -1.92 -6.27 14.83
CA ALA A 367 -2.30 -7.67 14.66
C ALA A 367 -3.57 -7.82 13.80
N GLY A 368 -4.55 -6.95 14.01
CA GLY A 368 -5.78 -6.93 13.24
C GLY A 368 -5.53 -6.71 11.74
N ILE A 369 -4.67 -5.76 11.40
CA ILE A 369 -4.31 -5.47 10.00
C ILE A 369 -3.33 -6.50 9.42
N GLY A 370 -2.50 -7.13 10.24
CA GLY A 370 -1.58 -8.17 9.81
C GLY A 370 -2.27 -9.40 9.20
N LEU A 371 -3.49 -9.75 9.66
CA LEU A 371 -4.25 -10.87 9.12
C LEU A 371 -4.65 -10.66 7.64
N PRO A 372 -5.36 -9.59 7.26
CA PRO A 372 -5.65 -9.32 5.86
C PRO A 372 -4.38 -9.09 5.03
N TRP A 373 -3.37 -8.41 5.58
CA TRP A 373 -2.11 -8.13 4.86
C TRP A 373 -1.43 -9.39 4.36
N GLY A 374 -1.39 -10.46 5.18
CA GLY A 374 -0.78 -11.73 4.78
C GLY A 374 -1.54 -12.53 3.71
N LEU A 375 -2.82 -12.21 3.50
CA LEU A 375 -3.70 -12.98 2.62
C LEU A 375 -4.07 -12.25 1.32
N MET A 376 -4.08 -10.91 1.33
CA MET A 376 -4.61 -10.11 0.24
C MET A 376 -3.85 -10.28 -1.08
N ASP A 377 -2.51 -10.41 -1.05
CA ASP A 377 -1.70 -10.62 -2.25
C ASP A 377 -2.02 -11.98 -2.92
N GLY A 378 -2.18 -13.03 -2.11
CA GLY A 378 -2.61 -14.35 -2.59
C GLY A 378 -4.04 -14.34 -3.15
N MET A 379 -4.93 -13.59 -2.51
CA MET A 379 -6.30 -13.42 -2.98
C MET A 379 -6.36 -12.66 -4.30
N ALA A 380 -5.53 -11.64 -4.50
CA ALA A 380 -5.45 -10.88 -5.74
C ALA A 380 -5.13 -11.76 -6.96
N LEU A 381 -4.23 -12.73 -6.77
CA LEU A 381 -3.87 -13.70 -7.80
C LEU A 381 -4.94 -14.78 -8.02
N SER A 382 -5.72 -15.13 -6.98
CA SER A 382 -6.70 -16.22 -7.04
C SER A 382 -8.03 -15.86 -7.71
N VAL A 383 -8.30 -14.58 -7.92
CA VAL A 383 -9.57 -14.08 -8.48
C VAL A 383 -9.56 -13.86 -10.00
N VAL A 384 -8.40 -14.08 -10.64
CA VAL A 384 -8.22 -13.92 -12.10
C VAL A 384 -7.54 -15.13 -12.71
N ASP A 385 -7.73 -15.30 -14.02
CA ASP A 385 -7.05 -16.34 -14.79
C ASP A 385 -5.54 -16.09 -14.81
N THR A 386 -4.76 -17.18 -14.90
CA THR A 386 -3.28 -17.15 -14.87
C THR A 386 -2.67 -16.22 -15.93
N GLY A 387 -3.30 -16.11 -17.11
CA GLY A 387 -2.87 -15.20 -18.19
C GLY A 387 -3.02 -13.71 -17.87
N ARG A 388 -3.86 -13.35 -16.88
CA ARG A 388 -4.13 -11.97 -16.45
C ARG A 388 -3.57 -11.64 -15.06
N ALA A 389 -2.82 -12.55 -14.47
CA ALA A 389 -2.30 -12.41 -13.09
C ALA A 389 -1.40 -11.18 -12.93
N GLY A 390 -0.57 -10.86 -13.91
CA GLY A 390 0.30 -9.66 -13.88
C GLY A 390 -0.50 -8.35 -13.84
N MET A 391 -1.51 -8.22 -14.70
CA MET A 391 -2.42 -7.06 -14.73
C MET A 391 -3.17 -6.93 -13.39
N ALA A 392 -3.75 -8.01 -12.87
CA ALA A 392 -4.48 -7.98 -11.60
C ALA A 392 -3.60 -7.58 -10.42
N THR A 393 -2.35 -8.05 -10.37
CA THR A 393 -1.36 -7.65 -9.36
C THR A 393 -1.00 -6.17 -9.51
N GLY A 394 -0.84 -5.67 -10.74
CA GLY A 394 -0.62 -4.25 -11.01
C GLY A 394 -1.75 -3.38 -10.50
N ILE A 395 -3.00 -3.73 -10.84
CA ILE A 395 -4.20 -3.01 -10.37
C ILE A 395 -4.26 -3.02 -8.84
N PHE A 396 -4.09 -4.20 -8.23
CA PHE A 396 -4.11 -4.37 -6.78
C PHE A 396 -3.09 -3.47 -6.08
N ASN A 397 -1.84 -3.46 -6.53
CA ASN A 397 -0.79 -2.61 -5.94
C ASN A 397 -1.08 -1.11 -6.18
N THR A 398 -1.58 -0.75 -7.35
CA THR A 398 -1.96 0.64 -7.65
C THR A 398 -3.08 1.10 -6.72
N VAL A 399 -4.14 0.32 -6.54
CA VAL A 399 -5.24 0.65 -5.61
C VAL A 399 -4.72 0.76 -4.18
N ARG A 400 -3.90 -0.19 -3.72
CA ARG A 400 -3.34 -0.17 -2.36
C ARG A 400 -2.55 1.09 -2.08
N ILE A 401 -1.60 1.42 -2.96
CA ILE A 401 -0.68 2.55 -2.75
C ILE A 401 -1.40 3.89 -2.95
N SER A 402 -2.30 3.97 -3.93
CA SER A 402 -3.10 5.18 -4.17
C SER A 402 -4.05 5.47 -3.02
N ALA A 403 -4.59 4.43 -2.39
CA ALA A 403 -5.44 4.56 -1.21
C ALA A 403 -4.71 5.21 -0.03
N ASP A 404 -3.37 5.01 0.11
CA ASP A 404 -2.59 5.61 1.20
C ASP A 404 -2.65 7.15 1.17
N GLY A 405 -2.43 7.75 -0.01
CA GLY A 405 -2.50 9.21 -0.18
C GLY A 405 -3.91 9.77 0.03
N VAL A 406 -4.92 9.08 -0.51
CA VAL A 406 -6.33 9.47 -0.34
C VAL A 406 -6.76 9.37 1.12
N ALA A 407 -6.40 8.28 1.80
CA ALA A 407 -6.75 8.06 3.21
C ALA A 407 -6.12 9.10 4.12
N LEU A 408 -4.84 9.44 3.92
CA LEU A 408 -4.16 10.47 4.70
C LEU A 408 -4.76 11.86 4.46
N ALA A 409 -5.00 12.24 3.22
CA ALA A 409 -5.60 13.53 2.89
C ALA A 409 -7.00 13.65 3.51
N LEU A 410 -7.83 12.58 3.40
CA LEU A 410 -9.17 12.56 3.97
C LEU A 410 -9.16 12.58 5.50
N ALA A 411 -8.31 11.77 6.13
CA ALA A 411 -8.20 11.72 7.59
C ALA A 411 -7.68 13.05 8.17
N GLY A 412 -6.68 13.67 7.52
CA GLY A 412 -6.17 14.98 7.92
C GLY A 412 -7.23 16.08 7.81
N ALA A 413 -7.95 16.11 6.68
CA ALA A 413 -9.05 17.05 6.46
C ALA A 413 -10.19 16.86 7.45
N LEU A 414 -10.56 15.59 7.74
CA LEU A 414 -11.60 15.27 8.70
C LEU A 414 -11.19 15.68 10.11
N LEU A 415 -9.95 15.37 10.53
CA LEU A 415 -9.45 15.76 11.84
C LEU A 415 -9.44 17.28 12.01
N ALA A 416 -8.90 18.03 11.04
CA ALA A 416 -8.89 19.49 11.08
C ALA A 416 -10.32 20.05 11.13
N GLY A 417 -11.25 19.52 10.34
CA GLY A 417 -12.66 19.91 10.36
C GLY A 417 -13.34 19.65 11.70
N LEU A 418 -13.08 18.50 12.33
CA LEU A 418 -13.63 18.15 13.65
C LEU A 418 -13.08 19.07 14.76
N ILE A 419 -11.76 19.37 14.73
CA ILE A 419 -11.15 20.33 15.66
C ILE A 419 -11.78 21.71 15.48
N ALA A 420 -11.86 22.22 14.24
CA ALA A 420 -12.45 23.52 13.94
C ALA A 420 -13.91 23.62 14.39
N ALA A 421 -14.71 22.57 14.16
CA ALA A 421 -16.10 22.51 14.60
C ALA A 421 -16.24 22.47 16.14
N ALA A 422 -15.31 21.84 16.84
CA ALA A 422 -15.28 21.84 18.31
C ALA A 422 -14.92 23.22 18.86
N LEU A 423 -13.92 23.89 18.27
CA LEU A 423 -13.51 25.24 18.63
C LEU A 423 -14.60 26.28 18.34
N ALA A 424 -15.29 26.18 17.22
CA ALA A 424 -16.37 27.11 16.84
C ALA A 424 -17.56 27.14 17.80
N ARG A 425 -17.69 26.15 18.67
CA ARG A 425 -18.73 26.12 19.71
C ARG A 425 -18.37 26.97 20.94
N GLN A 426 -17.10 27.35 21.10
CA GLN A 426 -16.57 27.93 22.32
C GLN A 426 -15.77 29.22 22.09
N LEU A 427 -15.34 29.47 20.85
CA LEU A 427 -14.56 30.64 20.47
C LEU A 427 -15.28 31.51 19.43
N PRO A 428 -15.00 32.81 19.44
CA PRO A 428 -15.58 33.74 18.45
C PRO A 428 -15.19 33.38 17.03
N ALA A 429 -16.05 33.73 16.07
CA ALA A 429 -15.89 33.43 14.65
C ALA A 429 -14.82 34.27 13.93
N ASP A 430 -14.31 35.31 14.55
CA ASP A 430 -13.25 36.22 14.06
C ASP A 430 -11.85 35.59 14.16
N LEU A 431 -11.68 34.53 14.95
CA LEU A 431 -10.41 33.80 15.04
C LEU A 431 -10.23 32.85 13.84
N PRO A 432 -9.00 32.62 13.39
CA PRO A 432 -8.68 31.73 12.27
C PRO A 432 -8.77 30.23 12.68
N LEU A 433 -9.96 29.80 13.11
CA LEU A 433 -10.18 28.47 13.72
C LEU A 433 -9.74 27.33 12.82
N LEU A 434 -10.00 27.41 11.51
CA LEU A 434 -9.64 26.35 10.58
C LEU A 434 -8.12 26.27 10.35
N ALA A 435 -7.44 27.43 10.28
CA ALA A 435 -5.96 27.46 10.16
C ALA A 435 -5.30 26.90 11.42
N ALA A 436 -5.80 27.27 12.61
CA ALA A 436 -5.31 26.71 13.88
C ALA A 436 -5.57 25.20 13.98
N ALA A 437 -6.76 24.75 13.59
CA ALA A 437 -7.10 23.33 13.57
C ALA A 437 -6.21 22.52 12.62
N SER A 438 -5.91 23.07 11.43
CA SER A 438 -5.00 22.42 10.46
C SER A 438 -3.59 22.29 11.01
N ARG A 439 -3.07 23.31 11.71
CA ARG A 439 -1.78 23.25 12.40
C ARG A 439 -1.77 22.19 13.50
N ALA A 440 -2.79 22.21 14.35
CA ALA A 440 -2.93 21.22 15.42
C ALA A 440 -3.01 19.78 14.86
N ALA A 441 -3.74 19.56 13.77
CA ALA A 441 -3.84 18.26 13.11
C ALA A 441 -2.47 17.70 12.63
N LEU A 442 -1.49 18.58 12.38
CA LEU A 442 -0.11 18.22 12.02
C LEU A 442 0.82 18.08 13.24
N GLY A 443 0.32 18.31 14.45
CA GLY A 443 1.10 18.28 15.69
C GLY A 443 1.82 19.59 16.01
N ASP A 444 1.58 20.68 15.26
CA ASP A 444 2.14 22.02 15.54
C ASP A 444 1.24 22.79 16.51
N MET A 445 1.28 22.37 17.76
CA MET A 445 0.44 22.95 18.82
C MET A 445 0.82 24.39 19.15
N GLN A 446 2.11 24.72 19.04
CA GLN A 446 2.62 26.06 19.38
C GLN A 446 2.04 27.13 18.45
N GLN A 447 2.14 26.94 17.15
CA GLN A 447 1.58 27.89 16.18
C GLN A 447 0.05 27.89 16.20
N ALA A 448 -0.57 26.73 16.40
CA ALA A 448 -2.03 26.64 16.54
C ALA A 448 -2.54 27.45 17.73
N THR A 449 -1.85 27.39 18.88
CA THR A 449 -2.18 28.18 20.09
C THR A 449 -2.00 29.68 19.85
N GLN A 450 -0.93 30.08 19.16
CA GLN A 450 -0.69 31.50 18.83
C GLN A 450 -1.83 32.06 17.95
N LEU A 451 -2.28 31.32 16.95
CA LEU A 451 -3.41 31.70 16.10
C LEU A 451 -4.74 31.87 16.87
N LEU A 452 -4.88 31.18 18.01
CA LEU A 452 -6.07 31.25 18.86
C LEU A 452 -5.91 32.24 20.04
N GLY A 453 -4.90 33.12 20.04
CA GLY A 453 -4.71 34.09 21.12
C GLY A 453 -4.37 33.47 22.49
N GLY A 454 -3.74 32.29 22.51
CA GLY A 454 -3.27 31.63 23.72
C GLY A 454 -4.24 30.58 24.34
N HIS A 455 -5.34 30.26 23.70
CA HIS A 455 -6.33 29.26 24.20
C HIS A 455 -5.84 27.80 24.08
N GLU A 456 -4.68 27.46 24.65
CA GLU A 456 -4.03 26.14 24.52
C GLU A 456 -4.86 25.02 25.14
N THR A 457 -5.40 25.19 26.34
CA THR A 457 -6.18 24.15 27.04
C THR A 457 -7.42 23.75 26.26
N LEU A 458 -8.11 24.73 25.67
CA LEU A 458 -9.28 24.48 24.82
C LEU A 458 -8.91 23.79 23.53
N LEU A 459 -7.79 24.19 22.91
CA LEU A 459 -7.28 23.57 21.70
C LEU A 459 -6.92 22.10 21.93
N ARG A 460 -6.21 21.78 23.04
CA ARG A 460 -5.89 20.40 23.42
C ARG A 460 -7.14 19.55 23.65
N ALA A 461 -8.11 20.07 24.40
CA ALA A 461 -9.37 19.36 24.65
C ALA A 461 -10.16 19.11 23.34
N SER A 462 -10.20 20.11 22.45
CA SER A 462 -10.85 19.99 21.14
C SER A 462 -10.15 18.99 20.24
N TYR A 463 -8.81 18.96 20.25
CA TYR A 463 -8.01 17.99 19.51
C TYR A 463 -8.26 16.57 20.03
N ASP A 464 -8.24 16.36 21.34
CA ASP A 464 -8.46 15.05 21.96
C ASP A 464 -9.84 14.49 21.63
N ALA A 465 -10.86 15.33 21.69
CA ALA A 465 -12.22 14.95 21.32
C ALA A 465 -12.32 14.59 19.82
N ALA A 466 -11.72 15.41 18.96
CA ALA A 466 -11.71 15.21 17.50
C ALA A 466 -10.95 13.94 17.11
N PHE A 467 -9.77 13.71 17.71
CA PHE A 467 -8.97 12.52 17.43
C PHE A 467 -9.67 11.23 17.88
N ARG A 468 -10.33 11.24 19.03
CA ARG A 468 -11.17 10.12 19.47
C ARG A 468 -12.33 9.85 18.50
N GLN A 469 -12.99 10.91 18.00
CA GLN A 469 -14.04 10.76 16.98
C GLN A 469 -13.49 10.17 15.67
N LEU A 470 -12.31 10.60 15.24
CA LEU A 470 -11.63 10.01 14.07
C LEU A 470 -11.37 8.50 14.28
N LEU A 471 -10.83 8.10 15.45
CA LEU A 471 -10.57 6.69 15.75
C LEU A 471 -11.87 5.85 15.75
N HIS A 472 -12.97 6.38 16.32
CA HIS A 472 -14.28 5.71 16.26
C HIS A 472 -14.81 5.61 14.85
N GLY A 473 -14.62 6.65 14.01
CA GLY A 473 -14.97 6.62 12.59
C GLY A 473 -14.21 5.53 11.82
N LEU A 474 -12.90 5.40 12.07
CA LEU A 474 -12.07 4.35 11.49
C LEU A 474 -12.47 2.95 12.00
N ALA A 475 -12.82 2.82 13.29
CA ALA A 475 -13.33 1.57 13.84
C ALA A 475 -14.66 1.16 13.18
N LEU A 476 -15.58 2.10 12.98
CA LEU A 476 -16.84 1.85 12.27
C LEU A 476 -16.60 1.42 10.82
N LEU A 477 -15.66 2.07 10.13
CA LEU A 477 -15.23 1.66 8.79
C LEU A 477 -14.70 0.22 8.79
N ALA A 478 -13.86 -0.15 9.77
CA ALA A 478 -13.33 -1.50 9.89
C ALA A 478 -14.44 -2.54 10.10
N VAL A 479 -15.44 -2.26 10.94
CA VAL A 479 -16.61 -3.12 11.14
C VAL A 479 -17.44 -3.25 9.86
N ALA A 480 -17.68 -2.14 9.16
CA ALA A 480 -18.41 -2.13 7.89
C ALA A 480 -17.69 -2.99 6.83
N LEU A 481 -16.36 -2.86 6.72
CA LEU A 481 -15.56 -3.68 5.82
C LEU A 481 -15.57 -5.16 6.23
N ALA A 482 -15.50 -5.46 7.53
CA ALA A 482 -15.57 -6.84 8.05
C ALA A 482 -16.90 -7.51 7.72
N ALA A 483 -18.01 -6.78 7.70
CA ALA A 483 -19.32 -7.27 7.31
C ALA A 483 -19.46 -7.43 5.78
N LEU A 484 -18.91 -6.48 5.01
CA LEU A 484 -19.02 -6.44 3.55
C LEU A 484 -18.18 -7.51 2.86
N LEU A 485 -16.94 -7.74 3.31
CA LEU A 485 -15.99 -8.63 2.64
C LEU A 485 -16.48 -10.09 2.52
N PRO A 486 -16.99 -10.75 3.57
CA PRO A 486 -17.52 -12.11 3.45
C PRO A 486 -18.69 -12.20 2.47
N TYR A 487 -19.53 -11.16 2.40
CA TYR A 487 -20.64 -11.09 1.45
C TYR A 487 -20.14 -11.03 0.00
N LEU A 488 -19.15 -10.18 -0.29
CA LEU A 488 -18.57 -10.04 -1.63
C LEU A 488 -17.74 -11.26 -2.05
N LEU A 489 -17.09 -11.94 -1.10
CA LEU A 489 -16.23 -13.11 -1.34
C LEU A 489 -17.00 -14.44 -1.45
N ARG A 490 -18.28 -14.50 -1.06
CA ARG A 490 -19.09 -15.71 -1.19
C ARG A 490 -19.03 -16.23 -2.61
N LYS A 491 -18.69 -17.54 -2.76
CA LYS A 491 -18.89 -18.26 -4.01
C LYS A 491 -20.38 -18.22 -4.32
N LYS A 492 -20.76 -17.68 -5.46
CA LYS A 492 -22.06 -17.99 -6.05
C LYS A 492 -21.96 -19.48 -6.38
N GLU A 493 -22.53 -20.33 -5.56
CA GLU A 493 -22.78 -21.72 -5.96
C GLU A 493 -23.57 -21.62 -7.26
N ARG A 494 -22.89 -21.92 -8.37
CA ARG A 494 -23.59 -22.15 -9.62
C ARG A 494 -24.56 -23.27 -9.29
N ARG A 495 -25.84 -22.99 -9.36
CA ARG A 495 -26.89 -23.96 -9.58
C ARG A 495 -26.64 -24.65 -10.95
N LEU A 496 -25.61 -25.44 -11.03
CA LEU A 496 -25.30 -26.35 -12.14
C LEU A 496 -25.73 -27.80 -11.78
N GLY A 497 -26.59 -27.93 -10.75
CA GLY A 497 -27.12 -29.21 -10.31
C GLY A 497 -28.52 -29.55 -10.84
N VAL A 498 -29.18 -28.63 -11.57
CA VAL A 498 -30.56 -28.88 -12.01
C VAL A 498 -30.67 -28.94 -13.54
N GLU A 499 -29.78 -28.30 -14.32
CA GLU A 499 -29.85 -28.43 -15.79
C GLU A 499 -29.13 -29.66 -16.36
N ALA A 500 -28.29 -30.34 -15.59
CA ALA A 500 -27.63 -31.57 -16.05
C ALA A 500 -28.50 -32.86 -15.85
N VAL A 501 -29.64 -32.76 -15.15
CA VAL A 501 -30.59 -33.86 -14.97
C VAL A 501 -31.75 -33.76 -15.99
N GLU A 502 -32.06 -32.58 -16.51
CA GLU A 502 -33.17 -32.38 -17.44
C GLU A 502 -32.85 -32.64 -18.93
N HIS A 503 -31.54 -32.79 -19.27
CA HIS A 503 -31.13 -33.15 -20.65
C HIS A 503 -30.83 -34.63 -20.84
N ARG A 504 -31.08 -35.50 -19.83
CA ARG A 504 -30.87 -36.95 -19.92
C ARG A 504 -32.15 -37.77 -20.07
N ASP A 505 -33.26 -37.09 -20.14
CA ASP A 505 -34.60 -37.74 -20.21
C ASP A 505 -35.34 -37.52 -21.55
N LYS A 506 -34.64 -37.09 -22.61
CA LYS A 506 -35.26 -36.86 -23.93
C LYS A 506 -34.79 -37.75 -25.07
N ASP A 507 -33.83 -38.66 -24.84
CA ASP A 507 -33.50 -39.69 -25.82
C ASP A 507 -33.75 -41.06 -25.16
N GLY A 508 -35.03 -41.45 -25.18
CA GLY A 508 -35.42 -42.80 -24.91
C GLY A 508 -34.99 -43.70 -26.07
N ASP A 509 -34.13 -44.65 -25.79
CA ASP A 509 -34.27 -45.98 -26.40
C ASP A 509 -33.68 -47.06 -25.47
N VAL A 510 -34.46 -48.07 -25.37
CA VAL A 510 -34.40 -49.27 -24.55
C VAL A 510 -33.32 -50.21 -25.07
N VAL A 511 -32.37 -50.65 -24.24
CA VAL A 511 -31.92 -52.05 -24.28
C VAL A 511 -31.61 -52.52 -22.86
N ALA A 512 -32.42 -53.45 -22.40
CA ALA A 512 -32.20 -54.25 -21.21
C ALA A 512 -31.07 -55.27 -21.43
N GLY A 513 -30.23 -55.45 -20.43
CA GLY A 513 -29.22 -56.51 -20.44
C GLY A 513 -28.59 -56.72 -19.06
N ALA A 514 -29.16 -57.64 -18.29
CA ALA A 514 -28.65 -58.12 -17.02
C ALA A 514 -27.29 -58.80 -17.16
N GLY A 515 -26.41 -58.66 -16.16
CA GLY A 515 -25.19 -59.46 -16.09
C GLY A 515 -24.33 -59.17 -14.86
N LYS A 516 -24.65 -59.85 -13.75
CA LYS A 516 -23.72 -60.01 -12.60
C LYS A 516 -22.49 -60.80 -13.03
N GLY A 517 -21.29 -60.35 -12.70
CA GLY A 517 -20.04 -61.10 -12.89
C GLY A 517 -18.94 -60.69 -11.93
N ARG A 518 -18.70 -61.57 -10.98
CA ARG A 518 -17.64 -61.49 -9.93
C ARG A 518 -16.23 -61.45 -10.50
N CYS A 519 -15.36 -60.77 -9.83
CA CYS A 519 -13.89 -60.91 -9.89
C CYS A 519 -13.44 -62.38 -9.70
N ARG A 520 -12.50 -62.79 -10.53
CA ARG A 520 -11.55 -63.90 -10.20
C ARG A 520 -10.17 -63.60 -10.74
N VAL A 521 -9.23 -63.70 -9.84
CA VAL A 521 -7.78 -63.66 -10.04
C VAL A 521 -7.35 -64.87 -10.86
N GLY A 522 -6.43 -64.68 -11.81
CA GLY A 522 -5.79 -65.77 -12.53
C GLY A 522 -4.35 -65.37 -12.94
N HIS A 523 -3.38 -66.03 -12.33
CA HIS A 523 -1.97 -66.07 -12.72
C HIS A 523 -1.75 -66.82 -14.04
N GLY A 524 -0.73 -66.44 -14.80
CA GLY A 524 -0.06 -67.40 -15.65
C GLY A 524 0.65 -66.86 -16.89
N HIS A 525 1.95 -66.80 -16.81
CA HIS A 525 3.00 -67.20 -17.75
C HIS A 525 3.13 -66.68 -19.19
N SER A 526 4.31 -66.06 -19.36
CA SER A 526 5.38 -66.37 -20.36
C SER A 526 5.08 -66.18 -21.86
N GLY A 527 6.02 -65.50 -22.49
CA GLY A 527 6.24 -65.57 -23.94
C GLY A 527 7.11 -64.45 -24.49
N ARG A 528 8.40 -64.80 -24.65
CA ARG A 528 9.41 -64.09 -25.44
C ARG A 528 9.00 -63.83 -26.88
N ALA A 529 9.49 -62.73 -27.45
CA ALA A 529 10.26 -62.66 -28.73
C ALA A 529 10.38 -61.17 -29.11
N VAL A 530 11.57 -60.63 -29.11
CA VAL A 530 12.64 -60.58 -30.10
C VAL A 530 12.29 -59.66 -31.30
N ALA A 531 12.97 -58.52 -31.27
CA ALA A 531 13.89 -57.88 -32.24
C ALA A 531 13.35 -57.46 -33.62
N GLN A 532 13.63 -56.26 -33.96
CA GLN A 532 14.59 -55.76 -35.01
C GLN A 532 14.19 -54.29 -35.30
N VAL A 533 15.01 -53.30 -35.06
CA VAL A 533 16.10 -52.78 -35.88
C VAL A 533 15.69 -52.60 -37.35
N ASP A 534 15.49 -51.38 -37.78
CA ASP A 534 16.14 -50.94 -38.98
C ASP A 534 16.40 -49.42 -39.00
N LYS A 535 17.60 -49.11 -39.43
CA LYS A 535 18.19 -47.82 -39.76
C LYS A 535 17.87 -47.52 -41.24
N ALA A 536 17.77 -46.28 -41.56
CA ALA A 536 18.28 -45.62 -42.78
C ALA A 536 17.90 -44.15 -42.72
N GLU A 537 18.76 -43.21 -42.56
CA GLU A 537 19.79 -42.63 -43.44
C GLU A 537 19.19 -41.76 -44.56
N HIS A 538 19.80 -40.57 -44.58
CA HIS A 538 19.98 -39.56 -45.66
C HIS A 538 18.76 -38.68 -45.97
N GLY A 539 18.82 -37.34 -45.99
CA GLY A 539 19.90 -36.41 -46.35
C GLY A 539 19.29 -35.38 -47.27
N ALA A 540 19.33 -34.12 -46.91
CA ALA A 540 19.59 -32.93 -47.73
C ALA A 540 19.53 -31.69 -46.80
#